data_16407cf129e0c608b6f43565b6bf73a8
#
_entry.id   16407cf129e0c608b6f43565b6bf73a8
#
_cell.length_a   1.000
_cell.length_b   1.000
_cell.length_c   1.000
_cell.angle_alpha   90.00
_cell.angle_beta   90.00
_cell.angle_gamma   90.00
#
_symmetry.space_group_name_H-M   'P 1'
#
loop_
_entity.id
_entity.type
_entity.pdbx_description
1 polymer ?
#
loop_
_entity_poly.entity_id
_entity_poly.type
_entity_poly.pdbx_seq_one_letter_code
_entity_poly.pdbx_strand_id
1 'polypeptide(L)'
;MSSGTQSPAGGEVAVVGPVAVPNDVRASFVLWLTAVAAGVFETILAIIEAVSGHLDLGTGGVIVGVSMRLLIFTVVVYVASQMLRGRNWARFVLAIGLGVLGTLSIVIGPVSWLVEGHTVGEFLAGAGLMSLLFASSRVVHLIAVFVALVLMFRPASNDYFRAARSARRLAPGRTMAEGSERK
;
A
#
# COMPACT_ATOMS: atom_id res chain seq x y z
N MET A 1 14.70 -68.21 -11.49
CA MET A 1 14.42 -67.37 -10.29
C MET A 1 15.29 -66.12 -10.44
N SER A 2 14.73 -65.04 -10.97
CA SER A 2 15.48 -63.77 -11.16
C SER A 2 14.88 -62.75 -10.23
N SER A 3 15.65 -62.40 -9.18
CA SER A 3 15.25 -61.40 -8.21
C SER A 3 15.54 -59.98 -8.76
N GLY A 4 14.50 -59.34 -9.24
CA GLY A 4 14.59 -57.92 -9.62
C GLY A 4 14.70 -57.04 -8.41
N THR A 5 15.89 -56.46 -8.20
CA THR A 5 16.12 -55.40 -7.22
C THR A 5 15.52 -54.11 -7.72
N GLN A 6 14.37 -53.70 -7.17
CA GLN A 6 13.83 -52.38 -7.42
C GLN A 6 14.69 -51.37 -6.64
N SER A 7 15.37 -50.52 -7.41
CA SER A 7 16.06 -49.33 -6.87
C SER A 7 14.99 -48.34 -6.31
N PRO A 8 15.14 -47.82 -5.09
CA PRO A 8 14.20 -46.81 -4.61
C PRO A 8 14.34 -45.54 -5.48
N ALA A 9 13.23 -45.14 -6.08
CA ALA A 9 13.12 -43.90 -6.82
C ALA A 9 13.65 -42.74 -5.96
N GLY A 10 14.72 -42.12 -6.42
CA GLY A 10 15.27 -40.92 -5.81
C GLY A 10 14.14 -39.87 -5.72
N GLY A 11 13.80 -39.50 -4.47
CA GLY A 11 12.82 -38.45 -4.23
C GLY A 11 13.29 -37.16 -4.89
N GLU A 12 12.65 -36.83 -5.99
CA GLU A 12 12.84 -35.56 -6.69
C GLU A 12 12.43 -34.44 -5.73
N VAL A 13 13.43 -33.81 -5.11
CA VAL A 13 13.21 -32.63 -4.27
C VAL A 13 12.66 -31.54 -5.16
N ALA A 14 11.34 -31.38 -5.15
CA ALA A 14 10.68 -30.30 -5.86
C ALA A 14 11.29 -28.97 -5.39
N VAL A 15 12.11 -28.38 -6.26
CA VAL A 15 12.65 -27.05 -6.05
C VAL A 15 11.47 -26.09 -6.10
N VAL A 16 10.96 -25.68 -4.93
CA VAL A 16 9.91 -24.68 -4.81
C VAL A 16 10.47 -23.36 -5.35
N GLY A 17 10.18 -23.08 -6.60
CA GLY A 17 10.55 -21.82 -7.24
C GLY A 17 9.90 -20.61 -6.53
N PRO A 18 10.36 -19.39 -6.81
CA PRO A 18 9.78 -18.18 -6.23
C PRO A 18 8.29 -18.09 -6.59
N VAL A 19 7.45 -17.89 -5.57
CA VAL A 19 5.99 -17.75 -5.75
C VAL A 19 5.72 -16.51 -6.62
N ALA A 20 5.11 -16.70 -7.78
CA ALA A 20 4.79 -15.60 -8.70
C ALA A 20 3.79 -14.63 -8.06
N VAL A 21 4.05 -13.32 -8.19
CA VAL A 21 3.17 -12.27 -7.66
C VAL A 21 1.95 -12.12 -8.57
N PRO A 22 0.71 -12.34 -8.09
CA PRO A 22 -0.51 -12.19 -8.89
C PRO A 22 -0.72 -10.76 -9.38
N ASN A 23 -1.45 -10.62 -10.48
CA ASN A 23 -1.78 -9.31 -11.04
C ASN A 23 -2.58 -8.43 -10.06
N ASP A 24 -3.47 -9.01 -9.25
CA ASP A 24 -4.24 -8.28 -8.23
C ASP A 24 -3.32 -7.62 -7.18
N VAL A 25 -2.26 -8.29 -6.75
CA VAL A 25 -1.28 -7.75 -5.80
C VAL A 25 -0.44 -6.64 -6.45
N ARG A 26 -0.05 -6.82 -7.72
CA ARG A 26 0.67 -5.79 -8.49
C ARG A 26 -0.19 -4.56 -8.73
N ALA A 27 -1.45 -4.75 -9.15
CA ALA A 27 -2.40 -3.67 -9.35
C ALA A 27 -2.68 -2.92 -8.05
N SER A 28 -2.88 -3.63 -6.93
CA SER A 28 -3.01 -3.02 -5.61
C SER A 28 -1.77 -2.18 -5.25
N PHE A 29 -0.57 -2.66 -5.53
CA PHE A 29 0.66 -1.89 -5.30
C PHE A 29 0.70 -0.59 -6.11
N VAL A 30 0.37 -0.64 -7.40
CA VAL A 30 0.31 0.55 -8.27
C VAL A 30 -0.71 1.55 -7.73
N LEU A 31 -1.88 1.08 -7.28
CA LEU A 31 -2.91 1.93 -6.69
C LEU A 31 -2.47 2.59 -5.37
N TRP A 32 -1.70 1.88 -4.52
CA TRP A 32 -1.08 2.50 -3.34
C TRP A 32 -0.09 3.60 -3.72
N LEU A 33 0.71 3.40 -4.78
CA LEU A 33 1.59 4.45 -5.30
C LEU A 33 0.81 5.62 -5.89
N THR A 34 -0.33 5.36 -6.56
CA THR A 34 -1.23 6.42 -7.06
C THR A 34 -1.78 7.25 -5.91
N ALA A 35 -2.19 6.61 -4.81
CA ALA A 35 -2.64 7.32 -3.62
C ALA A 35 -1.53 8.20 -3.01
N VAL A 36 -0.29 7.69 -2.95
CA VAL A 36 0.87 8.48 -2.51
C VAL A 36 1.13 9.64 -3.47
N ALA A 37 1.08 9.41 -4.78
CA ALA A 37 1.28 10.46 -5.79
C ALA A 37 0.24 11.59 -5.67
N ALA A 38 -1.03 11.25 -5.42
CA ALA A 38 -2.07 12.23 -5.13
C ALA A 38 -1.73 13.06 -3.87
N GLY A 39 -1.25 12.41 -2.80
CA GLY A 39 -0.81 13.10 -1.59
C GLY A 39 0.41 14.00 -1.80
N VAL A 40 1.37 13.59 -2.64
CA VAL A 40 2.51 14.44 -3.06
C VAL A 40 2.01 15.64 -3.83
N PHE A 41 1.08 15.45 -4.77
CA PHE A 41 0.47 16.54 -5.53
C PHE A 41 -0.22 17.55 -4.61
N GLU A 42 -1.04 17.09 -3.65
CA GLU A 42 -1.66 17.98 -2.63
C GLU A 42 -0.61 18.72 -1.80
N THR A 43 0.51 18.08 -1.49
CA THR A 43 1.60 18.73 -0.74
C THR A 43 2.22 19.86 -1.55
N ILE A 44 2.42 19.67 -2.86
CA ILE A 44 2.92 20.71 -3.76
C ILE A 44 1.94 21.89 -3.82
N LEU A 45 0.64 21.62 -3.98
CA LEU A 45 -0.38 22.66 -3.98
C LEU A 45 -0.39 23.45 -2.66
N ALA A 46 -0.32 22.76 -1.52
CA ALA A 46 -0.28 23.39 -0.20
C ALA A 46 0.96 24.28 -0.02
N ILE A 47 2.12 23.89 -0.55
CA ILE A 47 3.33 24.70 -0.55
C ILE A 47 3.14 25.95 -1.41
N ILE A 48 2.54 25.81 -2.60
CA ILE A 48 2.26 26.95 -3.49
C ILE A 48 1.35 27.96 -2.79
N GLU A 49 0.26 27.51 -2.15
CA GLU A 49 -0.65 28.37 -1.40
C GLU A 49 0.04 29.06 -0.22
N ALA A 50 0.89 28.35 0.53
CA ALA A 50 1.63 28.90 1.66
C ALA A 50 2.64 29.97 1.20
N VAL A 51 3.37 29.74 0.12
CA VAL A 51 4.34 30.71 -0.43
C VAL A 51 3.63 31.94 -1.04
N SER A 52 2.44 31.75 -1.59
CA SER A 52 1.61 32.83 -2.15
C SER A 52 0.90 33.68 -1.10
N GLY A 53 1.10 33.39 0.20
CA GLY A 53 0.50 34.15 1.30
C GLY A 53 -0.98 33.88 1.55
N HIS A 54 -1.56 32.85 0.93
CA HIS A 54 -2.97 32.47 1.10
C HIS A 54 -3.20 31.57 2.33
N LEU A 55 -2.14 31.00 2.90
CA LEU A 55 -2.18 30.23 4.14
C LEU A 55 -1.31 30.94 5.18
N ASP A 56 -1.91 31.33 6.29
CA ASP A 56 -1.22 31.95 7.44
C ASP A 56 -0.57 30.86 8.33
N LEU A 57 0.18 29.98 7.69
CA LEU A 57 1.04 29.01 8.34
C LEU A 57 2.44 29.60 8.38
N GLY A 58 2.91 30.03 9.54
CA GLY A 58 4.31 30.44 9.69
C GLY A 58 5.26 29.38 9.09
N THR A 59 6.43 29.79 8.61
CA THR A 59 7.44 28.92 7.96
C THR A 59 7.66 27.61 8.72
N GLY A 60 7.65 27.64 10.05
CA GLY A 60 7.78 26.44 10.90
C GLY A 60 6.63 25.44 10.70
N GLY A 61 5.40 25.92 10.58
CA GLY A 61 4.23 25.05 10.36
C GLY A 61 4.29 24.33 9.02
N VAL A 62 4.71 25.05 7.97
CA VAL A 62 4.90 24.45 6.63
C VAL A 62 5.97 23.34 6.66
N ILE A 63 7.13 23.62 7.28
CA ILE A 63 8.23 22.64 7.39
C ILE A 63 7.76 21.38 8.13
N VAL A 64 7.12 21.54 9.27
CA VAL A 64 6.61 20.40 10.07
C VAL A 64 5.57 19.60 9.27
N GLY A 65 4.62 20.27 8.63
CA GLY A 65 3.58 19.63 7.83
C GLY A 65 4.14 18.84 6.65
N VAL A 66 5.08 19.41 5.89
CA VAL A 66 5.75 18.75 4.77
C VAL A 66 6.59 17.57 5.25
N SER A 67 7.38 17.74 6.32
CA SER A 67 8.23 16.68 6.88
C SER A 67 7.40 15.47 7.34
N MET A 68 6.28 15.72 8.02
CA MET A 68 5.36 14.66 8.45
C MET A 68 4.77 13.92 7.25
N ARG A 69 4.36 14.62 6.19
CA ARG A 69 3.84 13.99 4.97
C ARG A 69 4.89 13.14 4.26
N LEU A 70 6.12 13.64 4.13
CA LEU A 70 7.22 12.86 3.54
C LEU A 70 7.53 11.59 4.34
N LEU A 71 7.50 11.67 5.67
CA LEU A 71 7.66 10.50 6.53
C LEU A 71 6.55 9.47 6.25
N ILE A 72 5.28 9.90 6.24
CA ILE A 72 4.13 9.03 5.95
C ILE A 72 4.30 8.39 4.57
N PHE A 73 4.62 9.15 3.52
CA PHE A 73 4.80 8.62 2.17
C PHE A 73 5.92 7.58 2.11
N THR A 74 7.04 7.82 2.77
CA THR A 74 8.16 6.88 2.86
C THR A 74 7.73 5.57 3.52
N VAL A 75 7.03 5.65 4.64
CA VAL A 75 6.50 4.48 5.36
C VAL A 75 5.53 3.70 4.49
N VAL A 76 4.61 4.39 3.80
CA VAL A 76 3.62 3.73 2.93
C VAL A 76 4.30 3.00 1.77
N VAL A 77 5.23 3.64 1.07
CA VAL A 77 5.99 3.02 -0.03
C VAL A 77 6.79 1.82 0.47
N TYR A 78 7.42 1.93 1.63
CA TYR A 78 8.12 0.81 2.27
C TYR A 78 7.17 -0.35 2.57
N VAL A 79 6.04 -0.10 3.24
CA VAL A 79 5.07 -1.15 3.59
C VAL A 79 4.46 -1.77 2.34
N ALA A 80 4.11 -0.97 1.32
CA ALA A 80 3.61 -1.46 0.04
C ALA A 80 4.65 -2.38 -0.65
N SER A 81 5.94 -2.04 -0.58
CA SER A 81 7.01 -2.90 -1.10
C SER A 81 7.12 -4.24 -0.34
N GLN A 82 6.86 -4.25 0.98
CA GLN A 82 6.81 -5.48 1.78
C GLN A 82 5.60 -6.35 1.40
N MET A 83 4.49 -5.74 0.98
CA MET A 83 3.33 -6.45 0.45
C MET A 83 3.69 -7.24 -0.83
N LEU A 84 4.43 -6.63 -1.78
CA LEU A 84 4.93 -7.35 -2.96
C LEU A 84 5.84 -8.53 -2.61
N ARG A 85 6.58 -8.44 -1.50
CA ARG A 85 7.39 -9.55 -0.98
C ARG A 85 6.57 -10.62 -0.26
N GLY A 86 5.25 -10.59 -0.34
CA GLY A 86 4.33 -11.56 0.27
C GLY A 86 4.26 -11.48 1.80
N ARG A 87 4.60 -10.34 2.41
CA ARG A 87 4.46 -10.14 3.86
C ARG A 87 3.01 -9.80 4.21
N ASN A 88 2.33 -10.75 4.83
CA ASN A 88 0.90 -10.62 5.15
C ASN A 88 0.56 -9.44 6.09
N TRP A 89 1.47 -9.08 7.03
CA TRP A 89 1.25 -7.95 7.93
C TRP A 89 1.14 -6.61 7.20
N ALA A 90 1.87 -6.47 6.08
CA ALA A 90 1.91 -5.22 5.33
C ALA A 90 0.53 -4.80 4.80
N ARG A 91 -0.30 -5.76 4.37
CA ARG A 91 -1.67 -5.47 3.91
C ARG A 91 -2.57 -4.95 5.02
N PHE A 92 -2.44 -5.47 6.24
CA PHE A 92 -3.23 -4.98 7.38
C PHE A 92 -2.79 -3.58 7.81
N VAL A 93 -1.47 -3.31 7.80
CA VAL A 93 -0.95 -1.97 8.09
C VAL A 93 -1.43 -0.95 7.06
N LEU A 94 -1.42 -1.29 5.76
CA LEU A 94 -1.97 -0.42 4.71
C LEU A 94 -3.47 -0.24 4.86
N ALA A 95 -4.23 -1.32 5.13
CA ALA A 95 -5.67 -1.26 5.29
C ALA A 95 -6.08 -0.35 6.47
N ILE A 96 -5.42 -0.49 7.61
CA ILE A 96 -5.74 0.33 8.80
C ILE A 96 -5.16 1.74 8.64
N GLY A 97 -3.89 1.87 8.25
CA GLY A 97 -3.21 3.17 8.15
C GLY A 97 -3.82 4.08 7.07
N LEU A 98 -3.89 3.61 5.82
CA LEU A 98 -4.44 4.42 4.73
C LEU A 98 -5.94 4.19 4.53
N GLY A 99 -6.38 2.93 4.62
CA GLY A 99 -7.77 2.58 4.39
C GLY A 99 -8.71 3.19 5.43
N VAL A 100 -8.38 3.13 6.71
CA VAL A 100 -9.22 3.68 7.78
C VAL A 100 -8.75 5.07 8.17
N LEU A 101 -7.55 5.21 8.74
CA LEU A 101 -7.09 6.49 9.30
C LEU A 101 -6.87 7.55 8.22
N GLY A 102 -6.27 7.18 7.08
CA GLY A 102 -6.06 8.09 5.95
C GLY A 102 -7.37 8.56 5.34
N THR A 103 -8.31 7.64 5.06
CA THR A 103 -9.63 7.99 4.54
C THR A 103 -10.39 8.90 5.51
N LEU A 104 -10.42 8.56 6.79
CA LEU A 104 -11.11 9.35 7.81
C LEU A 104 -10.55 10.78 7.86
N SER A 105 -9.23 10.94 7.84
CA SER A 105 -8.55 12.24 7.83
C SER A 105 -8.96 13.12 6.63
N ILE A 106 -9.21 12.52 5.46
CA ILE A 106 -9.61 13.26 4.26
C ILE A 106 -11.10 13.60 4.27
N VAL A 107 -11.94 12.70 4.81
CA VAL A 107 -13.41 12.77 4.71
C VAL A 107 -14.03 13.61 5.83
N ILE A 108 -13.41 13.69 7.01
CA ILE A 108 -13.97 14.43 8.16
C ILE A 108 -14.30 15.90 7.78
N GLY A 109 -13.38 16.62 7.15
CA GLY A 109 -13.59 18.02 6.78
C GLY A 109 -14.79 18.22 5.85
N PRO A 110 -14.87 17.56 4.67
CA PRO A 110 -16.03 17.64 3.79
C PRO A 110 -17.33 17.20 4.46
N VAL A 111 -17.31 16.17 5.31
CA VAL A 111 -18.52 15.70 6.00
C VAL A 111 -18.99 16.72 7.04
N SER A 112 -18.11 17.30 7.86
CA SER A 112 -18.49 18.32 8.83
C SER A 112 -19.11 19.54 8.13
N TRP A 113 -18.52 19.98 7.01
CA TRP A 113 -19.02 21.09 6.21
C TRP A 113 -20.44 20.82 5.65
N LEU A 114 -20.72 19.59 5.18
CA LEU A 114 -22.06 19.19 4.74
C LEU A 114 -23.06 19.12 5.90
N VAL A 115 -22.62 18.64 7.09
CA VAL A 115 -23.47 18.57 8.29
C VAL A 115 -23.83 19.98 8.81
N GLU A 116 -22.98 20.98 8.58
CA GLU A 116 -23.26 22.38 8.86
C GLU A 116 -24.33 23.02 7.94
N GLY A 117 -24.87 22.24 6.99
CA GLY A 117 -25.98 22.64 6.13
C GLY A 117 -25.57 23.16 4.76
N HIS A 118 -24.29 23.11 4.42
CA HIS A 118 -23.79 23.51 3.10
C HIS A 118 -24.04 22.44 2.04
N THR A 119 -24.05 22.83 0.78
CA THR A 119 -24.32 21.92 -0.34
C THR A 119 -23.14 21.80 -1.30
N VAL A 120 -23.01 20.64 -1.97
CA VAL A 120 -22.00 20.45 -3.02
C VAL A 120 -22.16 21.50 -4.14
N GLY A 121 -23.39 21.95 -4.43
CA GLY A 121 -23.66 23.00 -5.40
C GLY A 121 -23.03 24.34 -5.03
N GLU A 122 -23.11 24.74 -3.75
CA GLU A 122 -22.45 25.94 -3.23
C GLU A 122 -20.94 25.84 -3.35
N PHE A 123 -20.37 24.67 -3.01
CA PHE A 123 -18.93 24.44 -3.20
C PHE A 123 -18.52 24.63 -4.66
N LEU A 124 -19.24 24.02 -5.61
CA LEU A 124 -18.91 24.09 -7.03
C LEU A 124 -19.09 25.52 -7.61
N ALA A 125 -20.10 26.25 -7.13
CA ALA A 125 -20.34 27.63 -7.56
C ALA A 125 -19.27 28.61 -7.06
N GLY A 126 -18.68 28.36 -5.89
CA GLY A 126 -17.65 29.21 -5.29
C GLY A 126 -16.22 28.71 -5.46
N ALA A 127 -16.01 27.51 -6.01
CA ALA A 127 -14.70 26.87 -6.06
C ALA A 127 -13.78 27.54 -7.10
N GLY A 128 -12.65 28.05 -6.63
CA GLY A 128 -11.53 28.41 -7.48
C GLY A 128 -10.77 27.19 -8.00
N LEU A 129 -9.85 27.42 -8.95
CA LEU A 129 -9.03 26.36 -9.55
C LEU A 129 -8.31 25.50 -8.49
N MET A 130 -7.72 26.12 -7.46
CA MET A 130 -7.01 25.40 -6.40
C MET A 130 -7.94 24.46 -5.63
N SER A 131 -9.13 24.92 -5.24
CA SER A 131 -10.12 24.09 -4.54
C SER A 131 -10.54 22.87 -5.37
N LEU A 132 -10.70 23.05 -6.69
CA LEU A 132 -11.03 21.96 -7.61
C LEU A 132 -9.87 20.96 -7.77
N LEU A 133 -8.62 21.44 -7.81
CA LEU A 133 -7.44 20.57 -7.86
C LEU A 133 -7.31 19.73 -6.59
N PHE A 134 -7.50 20.34 -5.41
CA PHE A 134 -7.52 19.60 -4.14
C PHE A 134 -8.64 18.56 -4.10
N ALA A 135 -9.86 18.96 -4.47
CA ALA A 135 -11.02 18.05 -4.48
C ALA A 135 -10.79 16.87 -5.43
N SER A 136 -10.31 17.12 -6.64
CA SER A 136 -10.01 16.10 -7.64
C SER A 136 -8.94 15.13 -7.17
N SER A 137 -7.86 15.62 -6.57
CA SER A 137 -6.80 14.80 -6.01
C SER A 137 -7.32 13.88 -4.89
N ARG A 138 -8.17 14.40 -4.00
CA ARG A 138 -8.79 13.61 -2.92
C ARG A 138 -9.69 12.51 -3.46
N VAL A 139 -10.48 12.79 -4.50
CA VAL A 139 -11.32 11.78 -5.17
C VAL A 139 -10.44 10.67 -5.77
N VAL A 140 -9.38 11.02 -6.50
CA VAL A 140 -8.43 10.04 -7.06
C VAL A 140 -7.78 9.22 -5.96
N HIS A 141 -7.34 9.85 -4.87
CA HIS A 141 -6.75 9.18 -3.71
C HIS A 141 -7.72 8.16 -3.11
N LEU A 142 -8.96 8.56 -2.83
CA LEU A 142 -9.98 7.68 -2.25
C LEU A 142 -10.29 6.49 -3.15
N ILE A 143 -10.51 6.73 -4.45
CA ILE A 143 -10.74 5.65 -5.42
C ILE A 143 -9.55 4.67 -5.42
N ALA A 144 -8.33 5.19 -5.49
CA ALA A 144 -7.13 4.35 -5.50
C ALA A 144 -7.02 3.49 -4.23
N VAL A 145 -7.27 4.07 -3.05
CA VAL A 145 -7.26 3.36 -1.76
C VAL A 145 -8.32 2.27 -1.72
N PHE A 146 -9.58 2.58 -2.07
CA PHE A 146 -10.66 1.59 -2.01
C PHE A 146 -10.46 0.44 -3.00
N VAL A 147 -10.06 0.73 -4.23
CA VAL A 147 -9.78 -0.32 -5.22
C VAL A 147 -8.57 -1.14 -4.81
N ALA A 148 -7.51 -0.52 -4.27
CA ALA A 148 -6.36 -1.25 -3.74
C ALA A 148 -6.75 -2.21 -2.61
N LEU A 149 -7.62 -1.77 -1.68
CA LEU A 149 -8.14 -2.61 -0.60
C LEU A 149 -8.89 -3.81 -1.16
N VAL A 150 -9.83 -3.60 -2.08
CA VAL A 150 -10.59 -4.69 -2.69
C VAL A 150 -9.66 -5.72 -3.34
N LEU A 151 -8.72 -5.28 -4.17
CA LEU A 151 -7.78 -6.17 -4.87
C LEU A 151 -6.88 -6.95 -3.91
N MET A 152 -6.44 -6.30 -2.82
CA MET A 152 -5.53 -6.89 -1.85
C MET A 152 -6.17 -8.03 -1.02
N PHE A 153 -7.50 -8.03 -0.89
CA PHE A 153 -8.24 -9.06 -0.14
C PHE A 153 -8.97 -10.08 -1.03
N ARG A 154 -8.78 -10.02 -2.36
CA ARG A 154 -9.34 -11.04 -3.28
C ARG A 154 -8.74 -12.43 -3.04
N PRO A 155 -9.45 -13.50 -3.42
CA PRO A 155 -8.98 -14.88 -3.22
C PRO A 155 -7.57 -15.13 -3.76
N ALA A 156 -7.26 -14.69 -4.99
CA ALA A 156 -5.95 -14.85 -5.61
C ALA A 156 -4.82 -14.19 -4.78
N SER A 157 -5.08 -13.00 -4.22
CA SER A 157 -4.14 -12.33 -3.31
C SER A 157 -3.96 -13.11 -2.01
N ASN A 158 -5.04 -13.64 -1.44
CA ASN A 158 -4.99 -14.43 -0.21
C ASN A 158 -4.17 -15.73 -0.40
N ASP A 159 -4.31 -16.39 -1.54
CA ASP A 159 -3.56 -17.60 -1.88
C ASP A 159 -2.07 -17.30 -2.00
N TYR A 160 -1.70 -16.19 -2.65
CA TYR A 160 -0.33 -15.71 -2.72
C TYR A 160 0.31 -15.51 -1.32
N PHE A 161 -0.37 -14.82 -0.41
CA PHE A 161 0.16 -14.57 0.92
C PHE A 161 0.26 -15.87 1.75
N ARG A 162 -0.63 -16.83 1.54
CA ARG A 162 -0.55 -18.17 2.16
C ARG A 162 0.67 -18.94 1.63
N ALA A 163 0.83 -19.02 0.32
CA ALA A 163 1.95 -19.70 -0.32
C ALA A 163 3.30 -19.08 0.06
N ALA A 164 3.41 -17.74 0.05
CA ALA A 164 4.61 -17.03 0.45
C ALA A 164 4.97 -17.24 1.93
N ARG A 165 3.98 -17.44 2.82
CA ARG A 165 4.20 -17.79 4.22
C ARG A 165 4.73 -19.22 4.37
N SER A 166 4.13 -20.18 3.67
CA SER A 166 4.57 -21.59 3.70
C SER A 166 5.99 -21.75 3.17
N ALA A 167 6.32 -21.11 2.05
CA ALA A 167 7.66 -21.13 1.47
C ALA A 167 8.73 -20.61 2.47
N ARG A 168 8.41 -19.54 3.23
CA ARG A 168 9.32 -19.01 4.26
C ARG A 168 9.49 -19.92 5.47
N ARG A 169 8.50 -20.74 5.81
CA ARG A 169 8.60 -21.71 6.92
C ARG A 169 9.47 -22.91 6.56
N LEU A 170 9.51 -23.27 5.28
CA LEU A 170 10.30 -24.40 4.77
C LEU A 170 11.78 -24.02 4.51
N ALA A 171 12.09 -22.73 4.36
CA ALA A 171 13.44 -22.23 4.10
C ALA A 171 14.46 -22.36 5.27
N PRO A 172 14.12 -22.34 6.58
CA PRO A 172 15.09 -22.38 7.67
C PRO A 172 15.83 -23.72 7.83
N GLY A 173 15.36 -24.82 7.22
CA GLY A 173 15.95 -26.15 7.40
C GLY A 173 17.13 -26.50 6.49
N ARG A 174 17.42 -25.69 5.48
CA ARG A 174 18.40 -26.05 4.45
C ARG A 174 19.87 -25.83 4.82
N THR A 175 20.15 -24.93 5.76
CA THR A 175 21.52 -24.57 6.15
C THR A 175 22.15 -25.51 7.19
N MET A 176 21.37 -26.36 7.88
CA MET A 176 21.92 -27.29 8.88
C MET A 176 22.23 -28.69 8.31
N ALA A 177 21.62 -29.09 7.20
CA ALA A 177 21.86 -30.40 6.59
C ALA A 177 23.18 -30.44 5.81
N GLU A 178 23.57 -29.35 5.14
CA GLU A 178 24.85 -29.31 4.40
C GLU A 178 26.10 -29.21 5.26
N GLY A 179 25.98 -28.78 6.52
CA GLY A 179 27.09 -28.74 7.48
C GLY A 179 27.44 -30.09 8.11
N SER A 180 26.54 -31.07 8.05
CA SER A 180 26.74 -32.40 8.67
C SER A 180 27.43 -33.40 7.75
N GLU A 181 27.42 -33.18 6.44
CA GLU A 181 28.06 -34.11 5.48
C GLU A 181 29.54 -33.80 5.17
N ARG A 182 30.11 -32.75 5.78
CA ARG A 182 31.52 -32.33 5.58
C ARG A 182 32.42 -32.56 6.79
N LYS A 183 32.08 -33.50 7.69
CA LYS A 183 32.99 -33.94 8.76
C LYS A 183 33.38 -35.39 8.61
#